data_b221cf5201542511ae6879c2763273c0
#
_entry.id   b221cf5201542511ae6879c2763273c0
#
_cell.length_a   1.000
_cell.length_b   1.000
_cell.length_c   1.000
_cell.angle_alpha   90.00
_cell.angle_beta   90.00
_cell.angle_gamma   90.00
#
_symmetry.space_group_name_H-M   'P 1'
#
loop_
_entity.id
_entity.type
_entity.pdbx_description
1 polymer ?
#
loop_
_entity_poly.entity_id
_entity_poly.type
_entity_poly.pdbx_seq_one_letter_code
_entity_poly.pdbx_strand_id
1 'polypeptide(L)' 'VAASALADQGKFDQALGMLRRIRTRDDVAGPEVIRVWYVTGSILEQAGRRADALREFRKILRHDPSAFDAAERAAQLA' A
#
# COMPACT_ATOMS: atom_id res chain seq x y z
N VAL A 1 -7.34 -6.32 9.07
CA VAL A 1 -6.17 -5.57 9.55
C VAL A 1 -6.64 -4.28 10.22
N ALA A 2 -6.07 -3.96 11.38
CA ALA A 2 -6.46 -2.77 12.13
C ALA A 2 -6.27 -1.48 11.33
N ALA A 3 -5.24 -1.40 10.49
CA ALA A 3 -5.00 -0.24 9.65
C ALA A 3 -6.14 -0.02 8.65
N SER A 4 -6.67 -1.10 8.08
CA SER A 4 -7.81 -1.00 7.15
C SER A 4 -9.07 -0.51 7.87
N ALA A 5 -9.29 -0.97 9.11
CA ALA A 5 -10.42 -0.51 9.91
C ALA A 5 -10.32 0.99 10.21
N LEU A 6 -9.11 1.48 10.50
CA LEU A 6 -8.90 2.91 10.72
C LEU A 6 -9.15 3.72 9.46
N ALA A 7 -8.72 3.21 8.31
CA ALA A 7 -8.96 3.86 7.03
C ALA A 7 -10.45 3.95 6.72
N ASP A 8 -11.20 2.89 7.01
CA ASP A 8 -12.65 2.88 6.80
C ASP A 8 -13.36 3.92 7.67
N GLN A 9 -12.77 4.29 8.80
CA GLN A 9 -13.28 5.33 9.68
C GLN A 9 -12.76 6.73 9.31
N GLY A 10 -11.99 6.84 8.23
CA GLY A 10 -11.41 8.10 7.81
C GLY A 10 -10.15 8.52 8.56
N LYS A 11 -9.59 7.62 9.37
CA LYS A 11 -8.39 7.90 10.17
C LYS A 11 -7.13 7.48 9.42
N PHE A 12 -6.90 8.12 8.27
CA PHE A 12 -5.84 7.71 7.34
C PHE A 12 -4.44 7.86 7.94
N ASP A 13 -4.17 8.96 8.65
CA ASP A 13 -2.83 9.19 9.21
C ASP A 13 -2.49 8.15 10.27
N GLN A 14 -3.47 7.76 11.09
CA GLN A 14 -3.27 6.71 12.08
C GLN A 14 -3.03 5.36 11.42
N ALA A 15 -3.80 5.05 10.37
CA ALA A 15 -3.64 3.81 9.63
C ALA A 15 -2.25 3.72 9.00
N LEU A 16 -1.79 4.79 8.37
CA LEU A 16 -0.46 4.83 7.75
C LEU A 16 0.65 4.73 8.80
N GLY A 17 0.44 5.34 9.97
CA GLY A 17 1.39 5.24 11.08
C GLY A 17 1.56 3.82 11.57
N MET A 18 0.46 3.06 11.66
CA MET A 18 0.51 1.65 12.04
C MET A 18 1.30 0.83 11.03
N LEU A 19 1.07 1.06 9.75
CA LEU A 19 1.77 0.33 8.69
C LEU A 19 3.26 0.63 8.68
N ARG A 20 3.65 1.86 8.98
CA ARG A 20 5.06 2.23 9.09
C ARG A 20 5.77 1.48 10.21
N ARG A 21 5.09 1.19 11.30
CA ARG A 21 5.66 0.42 12.41
C ARG A 21 5.88 -1.03 12.03
N ILE A 22 5.01 -1.59 11.19
CA ILE A 22 5.11 -2.98 10.74
C ILE A 22 6.20 -3.10 9.68
N ARG A 23 6.42 -2.05 8.90
CA ARG A 23 7.34 -2.04 7.79
C ARG A 23 8.78 -2.09 8.30
N THR A 24 9.50 -3.16 7.95
CA THR A 24 10.85 -3.37 8.46
C THR A 24 11.93 -2.98 7.45
N ARG A 25 11.86 -3.49 6.22
CA ARG A 25 12.90 -3.27 5.21
C ARG A 25 12.31 -3.18 3.82
N ASP A 26 12.75 -2.19 3.05
CA ASP A 26 12.32 -2.03 1.66
C ASP A 26 13.13 -2.92 0.71
N ASP A 27 14.30 -3.38 1.13
CA ASP A 27 15.18 -4.20 0.30
C ASP A 27 14.85 -5.69 0.35
N VAL A 28 13.98 -6.10 1.29
CA VAL A 28 13.57 -7.49 1.42
C VAL A 28 12.10 -7.60 1.05
N ALA A 29 11.81 -8.16 -0.13
CA ALA A 29 10.45 -8.30 -0.62
C ALA A 29 9.96 -9.73 -0.39
N GLY A 30 9.38 -9.98 0.79
CA GLY A 30 8.64 -11.21 1.05
C GLY A 30 7.15 -10.98 0.90
N PRO A 31 6.33 -12.06 0.95
CA PRO A 31 4.88 -11.92 0.81
C PRO A 31 4.26 -10.95 1.82
N GLU A 32 4.79 -10.90 3.04
CA GLU A 32 4.27 -10.00 4.06
C GLU A 32 4.56 -8.54 3.74
N VAL A 33 5.75 -8.26 3.22
CA VAL A 33 6.16 -6.90 2.86
C VAL A 33 5.31 -6.40 1.69
N ILE A 34 5.09 -7.26 0.69
CA ILE A 34 4.26 -6.92 -0.47
C ILE A 34 2.83 -6.62 -0.03
N ARG A 35 2.31 -7.39 0.90
CA ARG A 35 0.96 -7.13 1.44
C ARG A 35 0.89 -5.78 2.16
N VAL A 36 1.92 -5.44 2.94
CA VAL A 36 1.97 -4.14 3.62
C VAL A 36 1.99 -3.00 2.59
N TRP A 37 2.79 -3.12 1.54
CA TRP A 37 2.81 -2.12 0.47
C TRP A 37 1.45 -1.99 -0.20
N TYR A 38 0.77 -3.11 -0.44
CA TYR A 38 -0.54 -3.10 -1.07
C TYR A 38 -1.57 -2.39 -0.19
N VAL A 39 -1.62 -2.72 1.09
CA VAL A 39 -2.53 -2.07 2.03
C VAL A 39 -2.22 -0.58 2.15
N THR A 40 -0.93 -0.23 2.21
CA THR A 40 -0.50 1.17 2.25
C THR A 40 -0.98 1.93 1.02
N GLY A 41 -0.80 1.35 -0.17
CA GLY A 41 -1.26 1.96 -1.41
C GLY A 41 -2.78 2.14 -1.43
N SER A 42 -3.52 1.14 -0.97
CA SER A 42 -4.97 1.21 -0.91
C SER A 42 -5.46 2.33 0.01
N ILE A 43 -4.82 2.49 1.17
CA ILE A 43 -5.16 3.54 2.12
C ILE A 43 -4.83 4.92 1.56
N LEU A 44 -3.67 5.05 0.90
CA LEU A 44 -3.30 6.31 0.26
C LEU A 44 -4.28 6.70 -0.83
N GLU A 45 -4.76 5.72 -1.60
CA GLU A 45 -5.77 5.96 -2.62
C GLU A 45 -7.07 6.46 -2.00
N GLN A 46 -7.52 5.84 -0.91
CA GLN A 46 -8.72 6.26 -0.19
C GLN A 46 -8.57 7.68 0.36
N ALA A 47 -7.35 8.04 0.78
CA ALA A 47 -7.07 9.37 1.31
C ALA A 47 -6.92 10.44 0.23
N GLY A 48 -7.02 10.07 -1.04
CA GLY A 48 -6.85 11.00 -2.16
C GLY A 48 -5.41 11.27 -2.54
N ARG A 49 -4.46 10.55 -1.96
CA ARG A 49 -3.03 10.72 -2.25
C ARG A 49 -2.62 9.79 -3.39
N ARG A 50 -3.10 10.12 -4.60
CA ARG A 50 -2.94 9.24 -5.77
C ARG A 50 -1.48 9.00 -6.16
N ALA A 51 -0.65 10.02 -6.15
CA ALA A 51 0.76 9.89 -6.52
C ALA A 51 1.50 8.98 -5.56
N ASP A 52 1.23 9.10 -4.26
CA ASP A 52 1.86 8.25 -3.25
C ASP A 52 1.37 6.82 -3.36
N ALA A 53 0.08 6.62 -3.61
CA ALA A 53 -0.49 5.29 -3.82
C ALA A 53 0.14 4.61 -5.04
N LEU A 54 0.28 5.33 -6.14
CA LEU A 54 0.92 4.81 -7.35
C LEU A 54 2.36 4.36 -7.07
N ARG A 55 3.08 5.11 -6.26
CA ARG A 55 4.45 4.75 -5.88
C ARG A 55 4.50 3.41 -5.16
N GLU A 56 3.56 3.16 -4.24
CA GLU A 56 3.49 1.89 -3.51
C GLU A 56 3.15 0.73 -4.44
N PHE A 57 2.19 0.91 -5.34
CA PHE A 57 1.83 -0.14 -6.30
C PHE A 57 2.98 -0.44 -7.27
N ARG A 58 3.69 0.57 -7.74
CA ARG A 58 4.86 0.35 -8.60
C ARG A 58 5.98 -0.40 -7.88
N LYS A 59 6.14 -0.16 -6.60
CA LYS A 59 7.11 -0.87 -5.77
C LYS A 59 6.78 -2.37 -5.74
N ILE A 60 5.50 -2.70 -5.57
CA ILE A 60 5.05 -4.09 -5.62
C ILE A 60 5.38 -4.72 -6.97
N LEU A 61 5.07 -4.03 -8.05
CA LEU A 61 5.24 -4.56 -9.41
C LEU A 61 6.69 -4.83 -9.76
N ARG A 62 7.64 -4.10 -9.16
CA ARG A 62 9.06 -4.37 -9.39
C ARG A 62 9.50 -5.70 -8.80
N HIS A 63 8.81 -6.18 -7.77
CA HIS A 63 9.15 -7.45 -7.10
C HIS A 63 8.26 -8.59 -7.56
N ASP A 64 6.98 -8.32 -7.83
CA ASP A 64 6.04 -9.34 -8.26
C ASP A 64 4.96 -8.70 -9.14
N PRO A 65 5.12 -8.74 -10.48
CA PRO A 65 4.15 -8.13 -11.39
C PRO A 65 2.75 -8.73 -11.33
N SER A 66 2.61 -9.92 -10.75
CA SER A 66 1.32 -10.60 -10.66
C SER A 66 0.68 -10.50 -9.27
N ALA A 67 1.28 -9.73 -8.34
CA ALA A 67 0.76 -9.62 -6.98
C ALA A 67 -0.57 -8.88 -6.96
N PHE A 68 -1.62 -9.53 -6.45
CA PHE A 68 -2.97 -8.96 -6.30
C PHE A 68 -3.44 -8.31 -7.60
N ASP A 69 -4.09 -7.15 -7.50
CA ASP A 69 -4.50 -6.33 -8.63
C ASP A 69 -3.63 -5.07 -8.76
N ALA A 70 -2.38 -5.13 -8.28
CA ALA A 70 -1.49 -3.96 -8.23
C ALA A 70 -1.26 -3.35 -9.61
N ALA A 71 -1.13 -4.18 -10.65
CA ALA A 71 -0.93 -3.69 -12.01
C ALA A 71 -2.12 -2.89 -12.49
N GLU A 72 -3.34 -3.37 -12.24
CA GLU A 72 -4.56 -2.68 -12.63
C GLU A 72 -4.70 -1.37 -11.86
N ARG A 73 -4.42 -1.39 -10.58
CA ARG A 73 -4.51 -0.19 -9.75
C ARG A 73 -3.48 0.86 -10.17
N ALA A 74 -2.25 0.44 -10.43
CA ALA A 74 -1.22 1.35 -10.92
C ALA A 74 -1.64 2.00 -12.25
N ALA A 75 -2.23 1.23 -13.15
CA ALA A 75 -2.70 1.76 -14.43
C ALA A 75 -3.82 2.79 -14.23
N GLN A 76 -4.72 2.55 -13.29
CA GLN A 76 -5.81 3.48 -12.99
C GLN A 76 -5.31 4.79 -12.38
N LEU A 77 -4.22 4.75 -11.63
CA LEU A 77 -3.67 5.90 -10.94
C LEU A 77 -2.66 6.69 -11.78
N ALA A 78 -2.14 6.08 -12.83
CA ALA A 78 -1.12 6.70 -13.67
C ALA A 78 -1.64 7.87 -14.52
#